data_65259501d8630d225605394a2d3adf7f
#
_entry.id   65259501d8630d225605394a2d3adf7f
#
_cell.length_a   1.000
_cell.length_b   1.000
_cell.length_c   1.000
_cell.angle_alpha   90.00
_cell.angle_beta   90.00
_cell.angle_gamma   90.00
#
_symmetry.space_group_name_H-M   'P 1'
#
loop_
_entity.id
_entity.type
_entity.pdbx_description
1 polymer ?
#
loop_
_entity_poly.entity_id
_entity_poly.type
_entity_poly.pdbx_seq_one_letter_code
_entity_poly.pdbx_strand_id
1 'polypeptide(L)'
;MARPIAKDHDAKRTAILKKAAEYFADHGYDRASVSQVARACGISKSLIYHYCDSKEQLLFDIIHSHLAQVHDAVATVSNHGEDPEVHLRHLVAELLMTYRGADAEHRLQLQSTTALSLHQQQDLATIQRAIVSIFADAILTIAPGYLNDQPTYLRPLTMSLFGMLNWFYLWYQPGRGLTRSTYADMATEILLGGLERLQKHEGAKKPTLA
;
A
#
# COMPACT_ATOMS: atom_id res chain seq x y z
N MET A 1 -22.05 -18.61 22.88
CA MET A 1 -20.84 -19.45 22.68
C MET A 1 -20.43 -19.57 21.18
N ALA A 2 -20.69 -18.60 20.34
CA ALA A 2 -20.35 -18.69 18.89
C ALA A 2 -19.00 -18.01 18.51
N ARG A 3 -18.31 -17.36 19.45
CA ARG A 3 -17.11 -16.53 19.19
C ARG A 3 -15.79 -17.27 18.91
N PRO A 4 -15.52 -18.51 19.36
CA PRO A 4 -14.26 -19.22 19.08
C PRO A 4 -14.18 -19.77 17.65
N ILE A 5 -15.28 -20.26 17.07
CA ILE A 5 -15.31 -20.91 15.76
C ILE A 5 -15.09 -19.89 14.63
N ALA A 6 -15.69 -18.70 14.73
CA ALA A 6 -15.50 -17.63 13.73
C ALA A 6 -14.05 -17.13 13.70
N LYS A 7 -13.41 -16.94 14.87
CA LYS A 7 -12.01 -16.52 14.94
C LYS A 7 -11.04 -17.55 14.33
N ASP A 8 -11.30 -18.85 14.54
CA ASP A 8 -10.50 -19.92 13.95
C ASP A 8 -10.68 -19.98 12.43
N HIS A 9 -11.88 -19.74 11.94
CA HIS A 9 -12.17 -19.67 10.51
C HIS A 9 -11.44 -18.48 9.85
N ASP A 10 -11.49 -17.30 10.45
CA ASP A 10 -10.83 -16.09 9.92
C ASP A 10 -9.30 -16.22 9.94
N ALA A 11 -8.74 -16.79 11.01
CA ALA A 11 -7.30 -17.06 11.11
C ALA A 11 -6.84 -18.06 10.04
N LYS A 12 -7.63 -19.11 9.77
CA LYS A 12 -7.35 -20.09 8.71
C LYS A 12 -7.45 -19.44 7.33
N ARG A 13 -8.47 -18.61 7.08
CA ARG A 13 -8.63 -17.87 5.82
C ARG A 13 -7.40 -16.99 5.57
N THR A 14 -6.99 -16.21 6.55
CA THR A 14 -5.80 -15.34 6.46
C THR A 14 -4.54 -16.13 6.15
N ALA A 15 -4.32 -17.27 6.80
CA ALA A 15 -3.18 -18.14 6.54
C ALA A 15 -3.20 -18.74 5.12
N ILE A 16 -4.38 -19.09 4.60
CA ILE A 16 -4.55 -19.58 3.23
C ILE A 16 -4.23 -18.46 2.23
N LEU A 17 -4.78 -17.25 2.42
CA LEU A 17 -4.51 -16.10 1.54
C LEU A 17 -3.03 -15.77 1.48
N LYS A 18 -2.34 -15.77 2.62
CA LYS A 18 -0.90 -15.51 2.68
C LYS A 18 -0.08 -16.53 1.90
N LYS A 19 -0.30 -17.83 2.13
CA LYS A 19 0.40 -18.90 1.39
C LYS A 19 0.05 -18.92 -0.09
N ALA A 20 -1.19 -18.59 -0.44
CA ALA A 20 -1.60 -18.45 -1.82
C ALA A 20 -0.91 -17.27 -2.51
N ALA A 21 -0.74 -16.14 -1.81
CA ALA A 21 0.00 -14.99 -2.31
C ALA A 21 1.47 -15.34 -2.58
N GLU A 22 2.15 -15.99 -1.63
CA GLU A 22 3.52 -16.48 -1.79
C GLU A 22 3.63 -17.40 -3.02
N TYR A 23 2.71 -18.37 -3.14
CA TYR A 23 2.71 -19.29 -4.27
C TYR A 23 2.52 -18.59 -5.63
N PHE A 24 1.56 -17.68 -5.73
CA PHE A 24 1.33 -16.90 -6.95
C PHE A 24 2.50 -15.97 -7.29
N ALA A 25 3.10 -15.33 -6.29
CA ALA A 25 4.26 -14.46 -6.50
C ALA A 25 5.49 -15.22 -7.01
N ASP A 26 5.71 -16.46 -6.54
CA ASP A 26 6.89 -17.26 -6.89
C ASP A 26 6.73 -18.00 -8.23
N HIS A 27 5.51 -18.47 -8.54
CA HIS A 27 5.26 -19.33 -9.73
C HIS A 27 4.57 -18.59 -10.87
N GLY A 28 4.11 -17.35 -10.63
CA GLY A 28 3.29 -16.54 -11.54
C GLY A 28 1.82 -16.93 -11.49
N TYR A 29 0.96 -15.91 -11.36
CA TYR A 29 -0.48 -16.11 -11.27
C TYR A 29 -1.02 -16.92 -12.45
N ASP A 30 -0.69 -16.58 -13.69
CA ASP A 30 -1.28 -17.22 -14.88
C ASP A 30 -0.99 -18.72 -14.94
N ARG A 31 0.23 -19.12 -14.59
CA ARG A 31 0.68 -20.53 -14.64
C ARG A 31 0.21 -21.36 -13.46
N ALA A 32 -0.19 -20.73 -12.36
CA ALA A 32 -0.63 -21.43 -11.16
C ALA A 32 -2.08 -21.95 -11.31
N SER A 33 -2.36 -23.10 -10.73
CA SER A 33 -3.71 -23.64 -10.55
C SER A 33 -4.13 -23.67 -9.08
N VAL A 34 -5.44 -23.56 -8.82
CA VAL A 34 -5.99 -23.67 -7.46
C VAL A 34 -5.59 -24.98 -6.77
N SER A 35 -5.45 -26.07 -7.53
CA SER A 35 -5.02 -27.36 -6.98
C SER A 35 -3.55 -27.35 -6.50
N GLN A 36 -2.69 -26.62 -7.21
CA GLN A 36 -1.29 -26.45 -6.78
C GLN A 36 -1.20 -25.54 -5.55
N VAL A 37 -1.99 -24.45 -5.51
CA VAL A 37 -2.09 -23.60 -4.34
C VAL A 37 -2.60 -24.35 -3.12
N ALA A 38 -3.65 -25.18 -3.26
CA ALA A 38 -4.18 -26.01 -2.16
C ALA A 38 -3.09 -26.94 -1.60
N ARG A 39 -2.31 -27.58 -2.48
CA ARG A 39 -1.17 -28.42 -2.09
C ARG A 39 -0.10 -27.62 -1.33
N ALA A 40 0.25 -26.44 -1.81
CA ALA A 40 1.21 -25.55 -1.14
C ALA A 40 0.71 -25.08 0.23
N CYS A 41 -0.61 -24.86 0.38
CA CYS A 41 -1.24 -24.57 1.65
C CYS A 41 -1.33 -25.78 2.60
N GLY A 42 -1.06 -27.01 2.13
CA GLY A 42 -1.22 -28.24 2.92
C GLY A 42 -2.70 -28.60 3.18
N ILE A 43 -3.62 -28.19 2.28
CA ILE A 43 -5.05 -28.44 2.39
C ILE A 43 -5.59 -29.19 1.16
N SER A 44 -6.79 -29.77 1.29
CA SER A 44 -7.45 -30.40 0.15
C SER A 44 -7.98 -29.37 -0.85
N LYS A 45 -8.10 -29.80 -2.13
CA LYS A 45 -8.74 -28.98 -3.17
C LYS A 45 -10.18 -28.60 -2.79
N SER A 46 -10.91 -29.50 -2.17
CA SER A 46 -12.26 -29.26 -1.68
C SER A 46 -12.30 -28.16 -0.63
N LEU A 47 -11.32 -28.15 0.29
CA LEU A 47 -11.25 -27.14 1.34
C LEU A 47 -10.92 -25.74 0.81
N ILE A 48 -10.04 -25.60 -0.19
CA ILE A 48 -9.75 -24.27 -0.74
C ILE A 48 -10.96 -23.67 -1.46
N TYR A 49 -11.76 -24.52 -2.16
CA TYR A 49 -13.01 -24.07 -2.78
C TYR A 49 -14.12 -23.74 -1.77
N HIS A 50 -13.96 -24.10 -0.50
CA HIS A 50 -14.83 -23.61 0.56
C HIS A 50 -14.51 -22.14 0.93
N TYR A 51 -13.28 -21.68 0.67
CA TYR A 51 -12.85 -20.31 0.97
C TYR A 51 -12.87 -19.37 -0.25
N CYS A 52 -12.80 -19.89 -1.46
CA CYS A 52 -12.82 -19.10 -2.70
C CYS A 52 -13.49 -19.86 -3.84
N ASP A 53 -14.34 -19.20 -4.61
CA ASP A 53 -15.11 -19.81 -5.70
C ASP A 53 -14.25 -20.07 -6.95
N SER A 54 -13.19 -19.27 -7.14
CA SER A 54 -12.34 -19.31 -8.33
C SER A 54 -10.91 -18.87 -8.03
N LYS A 55 -9.99 -19.10 -8.98
CA LYS A 55 -8.62 -18.56 -8.91
C LYS A 55 -8.61 -17.02 -8.93
N GLU A 56 -9.51 -16.44 -9.71
CA GLU A 56 -9.68 -14.98 -9.80
C GLU A 56 -10.18 -14.41 -8.46
N GLN A 57 -11.20 -15.05 -7.84
CA GLN A 57 -11.69 -14.65 -6.53
C GLN A 57 -10.59 -14.76 -5.46
N LEU A 58 -9.78 -15.80 -5.50
CA LEU A 58 -8.66 -15.95 -4.59
C LEU A 58 -7.63 -14.81 -4.75
N LEU A 59 -7.31 -14.42 -5.98
CA LEU A 59 -6.43 -13.28 -6.26
C LEU A 59 -7.03 -11.97 -5.75
N PHE A 60 -8.32 -11.75 -6.03
CA PHE A 60 -9.04 -10.58 -5.53
C PHE A 60 -9.00 -10.50 -4.00
N ASP A 61 -9.32 -11.60 -3.32
CA ASP A 61 -9.33 -11.66 -1.85
C ASP A 61 -7.95 -11.36 -1.24
N ILE A 62 -6.87 -11.85 -1.88
CA ILE A 62 -5.49 -11.57 -1.46
C ILE A 62 -5.22 -10.06 -1.55
N ILE A 63 -5.45 -9.46 -2.71
CA ILE A 63 -5.15 -8.04 -2.95
C ILE A 63 -6.07 -7.14 -2.12
N HIS A 64 -7.36 -7.46 -2.06
CA HIS A 64 -8.33 -6.71 -1.26
C HIS A 64 -7.98 -6.72 0.23
N SER A 65 -7.66 -7.91 0.79
CA SER A 65 -7.27 -8.02 2.19
C SER A 65 -6.00 -7.23 2.50
N HIS A 66 -5.01 -7.26 1.59
CA HIS A 66 -3.79 -6.48 1.73
C HIS A 66 -4.08 -4.98 1.71
N LEU A 67 -4.82 -4.48 0.72
CA LEU A 67 -5.17 -3.06 0.60
C LEU A 67 -6.02 -2.58 1.78
N ALA A 68 -6.97 -3.39 2.27
CA ALA A 68 -7.77 -3.07 3.44
C ALA A 68 -6.89 -2.92 4.70
N GLN A 69 -5.94 -3.84 4.91
CA GLN A 69 -4.99 -3.75 6.03
C GLN A 69 -4.13 -2.49 5.95
N VAL A 70 -3.65 -2.14 4.74
CA VAL A 70 -2.88 -0.91 4.52
C VAL A 70 -3.73 0.33 4.81
N HIS A 71 -4.96 0.37 4.28
CA HIS A 71 -5.88 1.47 4.51
C HIS A 71 -6.16 1.66 6.00
N ASP A 72 -6.53 0.58 6.70
CA ASP A 72 -6.88 0.64 8.12
C ASP A 72 -5.68 1.09 8.97
N ALA A 73 -4.48 0.60 8.66
CA ALA A 73 -3.26 1.00 9.34
C ALA A 73 -3.00 2.50 9.20
N VAL A 74 -2.99 3.05 7.98
CA VAL A 74 -2.71 4.47 7.77
C VAL A 74 -3.87 5.37 8.23
N ALA A 75 -5.11 4.92 8.14
CA ALA A 75 -6.28 5.67 8.61
C ALA A 75 -6.33 5.81 10.14
N THR A 76 -5.67 4.91 10.88
CA THR A 76 -5.57 4.98 12.34
C THR A 76 -4.44 5.90 12.83
N VAL A 77 -3.55 6.34 11.94
CA VAL A 77 -2.51 7.33 12.28
C VAL A 77 -3.19 8.68 12.51
N SER A 78 -3.45 8.98 13.79
CA SER A 78 -4.19 10.18 14.18
C SER A 78 -3.30 11.42 14.14
N ASN A 79 -3.84 12.50 13.60
CA ASN A 79 -3.25 13.83 13.70
C ASN A 79 -3.81 14.53 14.94
N HIS A 80 -3.14 14.38 16.09
CA HIS A 80 -3.54 15.04 17.35
C HIS A 80 -3.07 16.48 17.48
N GLY A 81 -2.98 17.24 16.40
CA GLY A 81 -2.43 18.59 16.38
C GLY A 81 -0.91 18.61 16.34
N GLU A 82 -0.30 17.53 15.88
CA GLU A 82 1.12 17.43 15.60
C GLU A 82 1.52 18.33 14.43
N ASP A 83 2.82 18.61 14.34
CA ASP A 83 3.40 19.25 13.17
C ASP A 83 3.07 18.43 11.90
N PRO A 84 2.60 19.07 10.80
CA PRO A 84 2.24 18.37 9.58
C PRO A 84 3.34 17.48 8.99
N GLU A 85 4.62 17.86 9.13
CA GLU A 85 5.75 17.05 8.66
C GLU A 85 5.92 15.80 9.53
N VAL A 86 5.71 15.91 10.84
CA VAL A 86 5.74 14.78 11.78
C VAL A 86 4.61 13.82 11.46
N HIS A 87 3.41 14.31 11.19
CA HIS A 87 2.28 13.49 10.79
C HIS A 87 2.56 12.69 9.49
N LEU A 88 3.13 13.36 8.48
CA LEU A 88 3.51 12.68 7.25
C LEU A 88 4.58 11.59 7.50
N ARG A 89 5.56 11.82 8.38
CA ARG A 89 6.55 10.81 8.77
C ARG A 89 5.90 9.58 9.39
N HIS A 90 4.93 9.79 10.28
CA HIS A 90 4.18 8.70 10.90
C HIS A 90 3.41 7.88 9.86
N LEU A 91 2.72 8.54 8.91
CA LEU A 91 2.02 7.86 7.81
C LEU A 91 2.97 7.02 6.95
N VAL A 92 4.14 7.56 6.56
CA VAL A 92 5.13 6.85 5.75
C VAL A 92 5.71 5.67 6.52
N ALA A 93 6.03 5.84 7.79
CA ALA A 93 6.55 4.78 8.64
C ALA A 93 5.53 3.66 8.80
N GLU A 94 4.26 3.98 9.08
CA GLU A 94 3.19 2.99 9.23
C GLU A 94 2.93 2.22 7.94
N LEU A 95 2.90 2.90 6.79
CA LEU A 95 2.78 2.24 5.49
C LEU A 95 3.89 1.19 5.27
N LEU A 96 5.16 1.57 5.46
CA LEU A 96 6.29 0.66 5.27
C LEU A 96 6.31 -0.46 6.31
N MET A 97 5.84 -0.21 7.54
CA MET A 97 5.71 -1.26 8.55
C MET A 97 4.63 -2.27 8.18
N THR A 98 3.50 -1.81 7.63
CA THR A 98 2.42 -2.68 7.15
C THR A 98 2.86 -3.55 5.96
N TYR A 99 3.77 -3.06 5.12
CA TYR A 99 4.36 -3.85 4.03
C TYR A 99 5.33 -4.95 4.52
N ARG A 100 5.70 -4.95 5.80
CA ARG A 100 6.62 -5.96 6.34
C ARG A 100 5.99 -7.35 6.32
N GLY A 101 6.60 -8.25 5.53
CA GLY A 101 6.12 -9.63 5.38
C GLY A 101 4.88 -9.76 4.48
N ALA A 102 4.53 -8.71 3.73
CA ALA A 102 3.46 -8.69 2.74
C ALA A 102 4.01 -8.44 1.32
N ASP A 103 5.29 -8.78 1.07
CA ASP A 103 5.95 -8.52 -0.22
C ASP A 103 5.29 -9.29 -1.38
N ALA A 104 4.74 -10.47 -1.11
CA ALA A 104 4.03 -11.30 -2.10
C ALA A 104 2.69 -10.65 -2.49
N GLU A 105 1.89 -10.25 -1.52
CA GLU A 105 0.60 -9.57 -1.69
C GLU A 105 0.80 -8.24 -2.43
N HIS A 106 1.80 -7.48 -2.02
CA HIS A 106 2.15 -6.20 -2.65
C HIS A 106 2.60 -6.37 -4.10
N ARG A 107 3.40 -7.39 -4.41
CA ARG A 107 3.79 -7.74 -5.78
C ARG A 107 2.57 -8.08 -6.63
N LEU A 108 1.64 -8.90 -6.13
CA LEU A 108 0.41 -9.25 -6.84
C LEU A 108 -0.46 -8.04 -7.11
N GLN A 109 -0.59 -7.14 -6.14
CA GLN A 109 -1.29 -5.86 -6.30
C GLN A 109 -0.72 -5.04 -7.47
N LEU A 110 0.60 -4.97 -7.60
CA LEU A 110 1.24 -4.16 -8.64
C LEU A 110 1.23 -4.83 -10.03
N GLN A 111 1.21 -6.16 -10.10
CA GLN A 111 1.48 -6.91 -11.34
C GLN A 111 0.29 -7.69 -11.88
N SER A 112 -0.70 -8.02 -11.06
CA SER A 112 -1.72 -9.03 -11.42
C SER A 112 -3.16 -8.50 -11.39
N THR A 113 -3.39 -7.23 -11.08
CA THR A 113 -4.74 -6.64 -11.03
C THR A 113 -5.48 -6.69 -12.37
N THR A 114 -4.76 -6.67 -13.49
CA THR A 114 -5.34 -6.78 -14.84
C THR A 114 -5.96 -8.15 -15.14
N ALA A 115 -5.68 -9.17 -14.32
CA ALA A 115 -6.28 -10.50 -14.42
C ALA A 115 -7.66 -10.59 -13.74
N LEU A 116 -8.10 -9.54 -13.05
CA LEU A 116 -9.37 -9.45 -12.36
C LEU A 116 -10.46 -8.85 -13.25
N SER A 117 -11.73 -9.12 -12.93
CA SER A 117 -12.87 -8.47 -13.59
C SER A 117 -12.84 -6.95 -13.38
N LEU A 118 -13.48 -6.21 -14.28
CA LEU A 118 -13.56 -4.74 -14.19
C LEU A 118 -14.17 -4.27 -12.87
N HIS A 119 -15.19 -4.97 -12.37
CA HIS A 119 -15.81 -4.66 -11.07
C HIS A 119 -14.80 -4.80 -9.93
N GLN A 120 -14.09 -5.93 -9.87
CA GLN A 120 -13.06 -6.17 -8.84
C GLN A 120 -11.91 -5.15 -8.93
N GLN A 121 -11.48 -4.78 -10.14
CA GLN A 121 -10.49 -3.72 -10.33
C GLN A 121 -10.99 -2.37 -9.80
N GLN A 122 -12.26 -2.03 -10.01
CA GLN A 122 -12.87 -0.79 -9.50
C GLN A 122 -12.95 -0.77 -7.97
N ASP A 123 -13.28 -1.90 -7.35
CA ASP A 123 -13.32 -2.05 -5.90
C ASP A 123 -11.93 -1.81 -5.30
N LEU A 124 -10.90 -2.47 -5.83
CA LEU A 124 -9.52 -2.27 -5.39
C LEU A 124 -9.04 -0.82 -5.61
N ALA A 125 -9.37 -0.23 -6.77
CA ALA A 125 -9.03 1.16 -7.06
C ALA A 125 -9.70 2.15 -6.11
N THR A 126 -10.85 1.80 -5.53
CA THR A 126 -11.51 2.63 -4.53
C THR A 126 -10.69 2.67 -3.23
N ILE A 127 -10.24 1.52 -2.74
CA ILE A 127 -9.38 1.46 -1.54
C ILE A 127 -8.04 2.16 -1.81
N GLN A 128 -7.43 1.93 -2.97
CA GLN A 128 -6.17 2.59 -3.35
C GLN A 128 -6.30 4.11 -3.37
N ARG A 129 -7.41 4.64 -3.91
CA ARG A 129 -7.67 6.09 -3.91
C ARG A 129 -7.84 6.64 -2.50
N ALA A 130 -8.50 5.91 -1.60
CA ALA A 130 -8.63 6.32 -0.21
C ALA A 130 -7.27 6.41 0.48
N ILE A 131 -6.39 5.40 0.29
CA ILE A 131 -5.02 5.44 0.81
C ILE A 131 -4.26 6.65 0.25
N VAL A 132 -4.29 6.86 -1.07
CA VAL A 132 -3.61 8.00 -1.72
C VAL A 132 -4.13 9.33 -1.22
N SER A 133 -5.44 9.46 -0.95
CA SER A 133 -6.06 10.68 -0.41
C SER A 133 -5.51 11.04 0.96
N ILE A 134 -5.34 10.07 1.87
CA ILE A 134 -4.76 10.31 3.21
C ILE A 134 -3.39 10.99 3.10
N PHE A 135 -2.54 10.50 2.21
CA PHE A 135 -1.20 11.09 2.00
C PHE A 135 -1.26 12.43 1.28
N ALA A 136 -2.15 12.60 0.31
CA ALA A 136 -2.34 13.87 -0.39
C ALA A 136 -2.80 14.97 0.59
N ASP A 137 -3.74 14.65 1.48
CA ASP A 137 -4.23 15.57 2.50
C ASP A 137 -3.10 15.95 3.48
N ALA A 138 -2.29 15.00 3.92
CA ALA A 138 -1.13 15.27 4.77
C ALA A 138 -0.09 16.17 4.06
N ILE A 139 0.21 15.93 2.79
CA ILE A 139 1.13 16.77 2.00
C ILE A 139 0.56 18.18 1.81
N LEU A 140 -0.74 18.29 1.57
CA LEU A 140 -1.43 19.59 1.42
C LEU A 140 -1.32 20.43 2.68
N THR A 141 -1.40 19.84 3.87
CA THR A 141 -1.29 20.57 5.14
C THR A 141 0.11 21.14 5.43
N ILE A 142 1.16 20.60 4.79
CA ILE A 142 2.55 21.09 4.96
C ILE A 142 2.76 22.43 4.24
N ALA A 143 2.17 22.59 3.07
CA ALA A 143 2.36 23.79 2.24
C ALA A 143 1.04 24.27 1.61
N PRO A 144 -0.01 24.57 2.42
CA PRO A 144 -1.35 24.83 1.90
C PRO A 144 -1.40 26.05 0.98
N GLY A 145 -0.67 27.12 1.27
CA GLY A 145 -0.62 28.31 0.42
C GLY A 145 -0.10 27.99 -0.98
N TYR A 146 1.02 27.29 -1.05
CA TYR A 146 1.65 26.92 -2.32
C TYR A 146 0.82 25.91 -3.13
N LEU A 147 0.36 24.84 -2.49
CA LEU A 147 -0.34 23.76 -3.17
C LEU A 147 -1.78 24.14 -3.56
N ASN A 148 -2.42 25.08 -2.87
CA ASN A 148 -3.70 25.64 -3.31
C ASN A 148 -3.53 26.58 -4.52
N ASP A 149 -2.43 27.33 -4.58
CA ASP A 149 -2.08 28.18 -5.75
C ASP A 149 -1.65 27.31 -6.96
N GLN A 150 -1.08 26.12 -6.71
CA GLN A 150 -0.54 25.18 -7.70
C GLN A 150 -1.12 23.76 -7.54
N PRO A 151 -2.43 23.57 -7.71
CA PRO A 151 -3.09 22.30 -7.40
C PRO A 151 -2.60 21.11 -8.28
N THR A 152 -2.01 21.41 -9.43
CA THR A 152 -1.45 20.41 -10.35
C THR A 152 -0.22 19.69 -9.79
N TYR A 153 0.45 20.23 -8.75
CA TYR A 153 1.62 19.61 -8.13
C TYR A 153 1.28 18.55 -7.08
N LEU A 154 0.11 18.65 -6.42
CA LEU A 154 -0.23 17.77 -5.30
C LEU A 154 -0.20 16.28 -5.70
N ARG A 155 -0.87 15.93 -6.81
CA ARG A 155 -0.91 14.55 -7.27
C ARG A 155 0.47 14.00 -7.68
N PRO A 156 1.29 14.69 -8.49
CA PRO A 156 2.65 14.25 -8.79
C PRO A 156 3.53 14.08 -7.56
N LEU A 157 3.48 14.98 -6.57
CA LEU A 157 4.23 14.86 -5.32
C LEU A 157 3.82 13.61 -4.54
N THR A 158 2.51 13.40 -4.37
CA THR A 158 1.98 12.21 -3.70
C THR A 158 2.40 10.93 -4.44
N MET A 159 2.27 10.89 -5.76
CA MET A 159 2.64 9.71 -6.55
C MET A 159 4.16 9.48 -6.59
N SER A 160 4.99 10.53 -6.49
CA SER A 160 6.45 10.40 -6.35
C SER A 160 6.82 9.73 -5.03
N LEU A 161 6.15 10.09 -3.93
CA LEU A 161 6.31 9.42 -2.64
C LEU A 161 5.94 7.93 -2.78
N PHE A 162 4.76 7.61 -3.30
CA PHE A 162 4.35 6.22 -3.52
C PHE A 162 5.29 5.47 -4.47
N GLY A 163 5.89 6.14 -5.47
CA GLY A 163 6.93 5.56 -6.31
C GLY A 163 8.13 5.08 -5.50
N MET A 164 8.63 5.88 -4.57
CA MET A 164 9.72 5.48 -3.66
C MET A 164 9.30 4.33 -2.76
N LEU A 165 8.12 4.41 -2.12
CA LEU A 165 7.67 3.43 -1.13
C LEU A 165 7.28 2.08 -1.75
N ASN A 166 6.60 2.10 -2.90
CA ASN A 166 6.11 0.88 -3.55
C ASN A 166 7.24 0.05 -4.20
N TRP A 167 8.37 0.67 -4.57
CA TRP A 167 9.52 -0.05 -5.13
C TRP A 167 10.48 -0.59 -4.06
N PHE A 168 10.29 -0.24 -2.80
CA PHE A 168 11.16 -0.63 -1.70
C PHE A 168 11.37 -2.15 -1.61
N TYR A 169 10.33 -2.97 -1.77
CA TYR A 169 10.40 -4.43 -1.68
C TYR A 169 11.33 -5.08 -2.72
N LEU A 170 11.60 -4.42 -3.85
CA LEU A 170 12.43 -4.99 -4.91
C LEU A 170 13.93 -5.05 -4.56
N TRP A 171 14.40 -4.07 -3.81
CA TRP A 171 15.83 -3.92 -3.52
C TRP A 171 16.15 -4.05 -2.03
N TYR A 172 15.16 -3.96 -1.16
CA TYR A 172 15.39 -4.05 0.27
C TYR A 172 15.75 -5.48 0.70
N GLN A 173 16.84 -5.59 1.48
CA GLN A 173 17.27 -6.84 2.08
C GLN A 173 17.36 -6.67 3.60
N PRO A 174 16.56 -7.43 4.39
CA PRO A 174 16.65 -7.37 5.85
C PRO A 174 18.07 -7.67 6.34
N GLY A 175 18.56 -6.85 7.27
CA GLY A 175 19.89 -7.01 7.84
C GLY A 175 21.05 -6.51 6.97
N ARG A 176 20.78 -5.93 5.82
CA ARG A 176 21.78 -5.30 4.95
C ARG A 176 21.41 -3.84 4.65
N GLY A 177 22.24 -2.90 5.08
CA GLY A 177 22.03 -1.47 4.84
C GLY A 177 20.98 -0.83 5.74
N LEU A 178 20.09 -0.02 5.17
CA LEU A 178 19.09 0.76 5.89
C LEU A 178 17.98 -0.10 6.49
N THR A 179 17.47 0.34 7.64
CA THR A 179 16.21 -0.21 8.18
C THR A 179 14.99 0.37 7.44
N ARG A 180 13.81 -0.26 7.58
CA ARG A 180 12.56 0.30 7.05
C ARG A 180 12.27 1.69 7.62
N SER A 181 12.50 1.88 8.92
CA SER A 181 12.32 3.17 9.58
C SER A 181 13.25 4.23 8.99
N THR A 182 14.54 3.94 8.87
CA THR A 182 15.49 4.88 8.29
C THR A 182 15.15 5.23 6.83
N TYR A 183 14.62 4.26 6.06
CA TYR A 183 14.16 4.56 4.70
C TYR A 183 12.89 5.40 4.69
N ALA A 184 11.96 5.17 5.62
CA ALA A 184 10.77 6.01 5.77
C ALA A 184 11.16 7.48 6.02
N ASP A 185 12.10 7.71 6.94
CA ASP A 185 12.62 9.04 7.22
C ASP A 185 13.27 9.66 5.98
N MET A 186 14.14 8.90 5.29
CA MET A 186 14.82 9.37 4.09
C MET A 186 13.85 9.71 2.95
N ALA A 187 12.85 8.88 2.68
CA ALA A 187 11.85 9.14 1.65
C ALA A 187 11.01 10.38 1.96
N THR A 188 10.68 10.59 3.22
CA THR A 188 9.96 11.78 3.68
C THR A 188 10.84 13.03 3.52
N GLU A 189 12.12 13.00 3.93
CA GLU A 189 13.07 14.10 3.73
C GLU A 189 13.24 14.49 2.26
N ILE A 190 13.34 13.51 1.37
CA ILE A 190 13.44 13.76 -0.08
C ILE A 190 12.20 14.52 -0.58
N LEU A 191 11.01 14.13 -0.14
CA LEU A 191 9.77 14.81 -0.51
C LEU A 191 9.72 16.23 0.05
N LEU A 192 10.00 16.40 1.34
CA LEU A 192 9.96 17.69 2.03
C LEU A 192 10.96 18.69 1.45
N GLY A 193 12.20 18.25 1.25
CA GLY A 193 13.24 19.06 0.62
C GLY A 193 12.91 19.44 -0.83
N GLY A 194 12.28 18.52 -1.57
CA GLY A 194 11.76 18.79 -2.90
C GLY A 194 10.65 19.84 -2.89
N LEU A 195 9.69 19.72 -2.00
CA LEU A 195 8.57 20.64 -1.85
C LEU A 195 9.05 22.07 -1.46
N GLU A 196 9.94 22.16 -0.47
CA GLU A 196 10.55 23.44 -0.05
C GLU A 196 11.27 24.13 -1.22
N ARG A 197 11.98 23.37 -2.03
CA ARG A 197 12.70 23.90 -3.19
C ARG A 197 11.79 24.38 -4.31
N LEU A 198 10.69 23.67 -4.56
CA LEU A 198 9.65 24.09 -5.52
C LEU A 198 9.01 25.43 -5.10
N GLN A 199 8.68 25.57 -3.81
CA GLN A 199 8.15 26.83 -3.24
C GLN A 199 9.11 28.01 -3.45
N LYS A 200 10.40 27.82 -3.17
CA LYS A 200 11.42 28.88 -3.32
C LYS A 200 11.60 29.30 -4.78
N HIS A 201 11.59 28.36 -5.72
CA HIS A 201 11.75 28.64 -7.15
C HIS A 201 10.60 29.44 -7.74
N GLU A 202 9.37 29.22 -7.29
CA GLU A 202 8.21 30.00 -7.79
C GLU A 202 8.08 31.36 -7.08
N GLY A 203 8.45 31.44 -5.82
CA GLY A 203 8.57 32.73 -5.12
C GLY A 203 9.54 33.71 -5.81
N ALA A 204 10.61 33.15 -6.42
CA ALA A 204 11.59 33.94 -7.18
C ALA A 204 11.10 34.33 -8.60
N LYS A 205 10.05 33.68 -9.13
CA LYS A 205 9.49 33.98 -10.45
C LYS A 205 8.34 35.00 -10.44
N LYS A 206 7.75 35.31 -9.27
CA LYS A 206 6.78 36.39 -9.16
C LYS A 206 7.54 37.71 -9.13
N PRO A 207 7.48 38.55 -10.19
CA PRO A 207 8.11 39.88 -10.14
C PRO A 207 7.42 40.68 -9.07
N THR A 208 8.22 41.32 -8.20
CA THR A 208 7.74 42.36 -7.30
C THR A 208 7.11 43.42 -8.18
N LEU A 209 5.77 43.46 -8.25
CA LEU A 209 5.07 44.60 -8.83
C LEU A 209 5.36 45.79 -7.91
N ALA A 210 6.23 46.68 -8.38
CA ALA A 210 6.48 47.99 -7.81
C ALA A 210 5.33 48.93 -8.16
#